data_f47821df0be3fcc5019a7461882dc60e
#
_entry.id   f47821df0be3fcc5019a7461882dc60e
#
_cell.length_a   1.000
_cell.length_b   1.000
_cell.length_c   1.000
_cell.angle_alpha   90.00
_cell.angle_beta   90.00
_cell.angle_gamma   90.00
#
_symmetry.space_group_name_H-M   'P 1'
#
loop_
_entity.id
_entity.type
_entity.pdbx_description
1 polymer ?
#
loop_
_entity_poly.entity_id
_entity_poly.type
_entity_poly.pdbx_seq_one_letter_code
_entity_poly.pdbx_strand_id
1 'polypeptide(L)'
;ANILYGKINPSGKLAETMPLKLSDNPSYLNFGGGEKVEYREGIFVGYRYYDTVKKDVLFPFGYGLSYTDFTYSDLSVSEKGVSFCITNTGNFAGAEIAQLYIEKEAPEVFRPAHELKGFSKVFLKPGDWKN
;
A
#
# COMPACT_ATOMS: atom_id res chain seq x y z
N ALA A 1 8.00 -23.05 -2.41
CA ALA A 1 8.60 -23.96 -1.42
C ALA A 1 9.36 -23.20 -0.33
N ASN A 2 10.37 -22.35 -0.68
CA ASN A 2 11.27 -21.71 0.31
C ASN A 2 10.56 -20.80 1.33
N ILE A 3 9.52 -20.10 0.92
CA ILE A 3 8.71 -19.29 1.84
C ILE A 3 7.97 -20.21 2.83
N LEU A 4 7.26 -21.23 2.34
CA LEU A 4 6.47 -22.13 3.18
C LEU A 4 7.32 -22.89 4.23
N TYR A 5 8.60 -23.14 3.91
CA TYR A 5 9.55 -23.78 4.82
C TYR A 5 10.38 -22.80 5.64
N GLY A 6 10.05 -21.51 5.62
CA GLY A 6 10.74 -20.48 6.40
C GLY A 6 12.17 -20.18 5.97
N LYS A 7 12.63 -20.67 4.81
CA LYS A 7 13.98 -20.38 4.29
C LYS A 7 14.13 -18.96 3.75
N ILE A 8 13.02 -18.36 3.32
CA ILE A 8 12.94 -16.98 2.83
C ILE A 8 11.77 -16.30 3.51
N ASN A 9 12.02 -15.17 4.15
CA ASN A 9 10.98 -14.32 4.70
C ASN A 9 10.27 -13.56 3.56
N PRO A 10 8.93 -13.67 3.41
CA PRO A 10 8.20 -12.90 2.41
C PRO A 10 8.31 -11.39 2.68
N SER A 11 8.37 -10.60 1.64
CA SER A 11 8.48 -9.14 1.75
C SER A 11 7.79 -8.40 0.61
N GLY A 12 7.06 -9.12 -0.25
CA GLY A 12 6.26 -8.52 -1.30
C GLY A 12 5.03 -7.82 -0.75
N LYS A 13 4.62 -6.73 -1.38
CA LYS A 13 3.37 -6.02 -1.10
C LYS A 13 2.48 -6.08 -2.33
N LEU A 14 1.16 -6.16 -2.12
CA LEU A 14 0.21 -6.15 -3.22
C LEU A 14 0.26 -4.80 -3.95
N ALA A 15 0.36 -4.84 -5.26
CA ALA A 15 0.34 -3.66 -6.14
C ALA A 15 -1.09 -3.31 -6.60
N GLU A 16 -2.08 -3.92 -5.99
CA GLU A 16 -3.50 -3.68 -6.25
C GLU A 16 -4.35 -3.91 -5.00
N THR A 17 -5.56 -3.37 -5.00
CA THR A 17 -6.56 -3.64 -3.96
C THR A 17 -7.45 -4.80 -4.40
N MET A 18 -7.64 -5.79 -3.56
CA MET A 18 -8.55 -6.91 -3.82
C MET A 18 -9.91 -6.65 -3.15
N PRO A 19 -10.97 -6.41 -3.93
CA PRO A 19 -12.31 -6.20 -3.36
C PRO A 19 -12.88 -7.50 -2.76
N LEU A 20 -13.91 -7.36 -1.92
CA LEU A 20 -14.62 -8.51 -1.35
C LEU A 20 -15.39 -9.29 -2.40
N LYS A 21 -15.87 -8.61 -3.44
CA LYS A 21 -16.63 -9.21 -4.55
C LYS A 21 -16.41 -8.44 -5.84
N LEU A 22 -16.63 -9.10 -6.96
CA LEU A 22 -16.41 -8.53 -8.30
C LEU A 22 -17.21 -7.24 -8.54
N SER A 23 -18.47 -7.18 -8.07
CA SER A 23 -19.34 -6.00 -8.21
C SER A 23 -18.85 -4.76 -7.43
N ASP A 24 -17.84 -4.90 -6.57
CA ASP A 24 -17.25 -3.78 -5.84
C ASP A 24 -16.18 -3.05 -6.66
N ASN A 25 -15.77 -3.63 -7.80
CA ASN A 25 -14.82 -3.00 -8.69
C ASN A 25 -15.46 -1.77 -9.36
N PRO A 26 -14.80 -0.61 -9.37
CA PRO A 26 -15.36 0.61 -9.97
C PRO A 26 -15.65 0.49 -11.48
N SER A 27 -14.93 -0.39 -12.19
CA SER A 27 -15.17 -0.64 -13.61
C SER A 27 -16.24 -1.69 -13.90
N TYR A 28 -16.82 -2.33 -12.89
CA TYR A 28 -17.73 -3.48 -13.06
C TYR A 28 -18.86 -3.25 -14.05
N LEU A 29 -19.47 -2.06 -14.03
CA LEU A 29 -20.61 -1.71 -14.90
C LEU A 29 -20.20 -1.31 -16.33
N ASN A 30 -18.92 -1.02 -16.55
CA ASN A 30 -18.42 -0.52 -17.84
C ASN A 30 -17.48 -1.51 -18.53
N PHE A 31 -17.08 -2.58 -17.86
CA PHE A 31 -16.14 -3.54 -18.40
C PHE A 31 -16.85 -4.56 -19.31
N GLY A 32 -16.31 -4.76 -20.52
CA GLY A 32 -16.69 -5.87 -21.39
C GLY A 32 -17.94 -5.65 -22.25
N GLY A 33 -18.33 -4.43 -22.55
CA GLY A 33 -19.58 -4.09 -23.25
C GLY A 33 -19.47 -3.65 -24.71
N GLY A 34 -18.84 -4.41 -25.63
CA GLY A 34 -18.85 -4.10 -27.04
C GLY A 34 -17.52 -3.61 -27.62
N GLU A 35 -17.55 -2.91 -28.79
CA GLU A 35 -16.36 -2.44 -29.49
C GLU A 35 -15.61 -1.30 -28.79
N LYS A 36 -16.24 -0.64 -27.82
CA LYS A 36 -15.67 0.49 -27.08
C LYS A 36 -15.64 0.18 -25.60
N VAL A 37 -14.48 0.36 -24.98
CA VAL A 37 -14.28 0.27 -23.54
C VAL A 37 -14.08 1.68 -22.98
N GLU A 38 -14.87 2.06 -21.97
CA GLU A 38 -14.80 3.37 -21.33
C GLU A 38 -14.22 3.24 -19.93
N TYR A 39 -13.14 3.97 -19.66
CA TYR A 39 -12.50 4.08 -18.34
C TYR A 39 -13.17 5.22 -17.56
N ARG A 40 -14.34 4.95 -16.97
CA ARG A 40 -15.17 5.96 -16.28
C ARG A 40 -14.69 6.31 -14.88
N GLU A 41 -13.82 5.50 -14.30
CA GLU A 41 -13.25 5.71 -12.97
C GLU A 41 -12.29 6.91 -12.90
N GLY A 42 -11.76 7.39 -14.04
CA GLY A 42 -10.85 8.53 -14.09
C GLY A 42 -9.61 8.31 -13.23
N ILE A 43 -9.33 9.22 -12.29
CA ILE A 43 -8.19 9.09 -11.36
C ILE A 43 -8.47 8.18 -10.16
N PHE A 44 -9.72 7.71 -9.98
CA PHE A 44 -10.16 6.88 -8.86
C PHE A 44 -10.02 5.39 -9.21
N VAL A 45 -8.82 4.96 -9.53
CA VAL A 45 -8.48 3.57 -9.82
C VAL A 45 -7.84 2.88 -8.61
N GLY A 46 -8.13 1.60 -8.42
CA GLY A 46 -7.57 0.80 -7.34
C GLY A 46 -7.82 1.40 -5.96
N TYR A 47 -6.80 1.44 -5.11
CA TYR A 47 -6.90 1.95 -3.74
C TYR A 47 -7.45 3.38 -3.65
N ARG A 48 -7.19 4.23 -4.65
CA ARG A 48 -7.71 5.60 -4.67
C ARG A 48 -9.23 5.65 -4.64
N TYR A 49 -9.88 4.69 -5.31
CA TYR A 49 -11.34 4.55 -5.23
C TYR A 49 -11.77 4.01 -3.86
N TYR A 50 -11.28 2.83 -3.49
CA TYR A 50 -11.75 2.15 -2.28
C TYR A 50 -11.56 2.98 -1.01
N ASP A 51 -10.41 3.63 -0.87
CA ASP A 51 -10.10 4.46 0.29
C ASP A 51 -10.93 5.76 0.32
N THR A 52 -11.17 6.37 -0.86
CA THR A 52 -11.98 7.59 -0.94
C THR A 52 -13.45 7.34 -0.59
N VAL A 53 -14.02 6.22 -1.05
CA VAL A 53 -15.41 5.86 -0.73
C VAL A 53 -15.53 5.05 0.56
N LYS A 54 -14.40 4.79 1.25
CA LYS A 54 -14.33 4.01 2.50
C LYS A 54 -14.98 2.64 2.38
N LYS A 55 -14.70 1.96 1.27
CA LYS A 55 -15.27 0.64 0.97
C LYS A 55 -14.39 -0.46 1.53
N ASP A 56 -14.99 -1.42 2.22
CA ASP A 56 -14.29 -2.60 2.74
C ASP A 56 -13.70 -3.44 1.60
N VAL A 57 -12.50 -3.95 1.82
CA VAL A 57 -11.75 -4.74 0.85
C VAL A 57 -11.20 -6.01 1.51
N LEU A 58 -10.94 -7.05 0.70
CA LEU A 58 -10.33 -8.28 1.19
C LEU A 58 -8.86 -8.05 1.56
N PHE A 59 -8.11 -7.42 0.66
CA PHE A 59 -6.72 -6.99 0.91
C PHE A 59 -6.49 -5.61 0.29
N PRO A 60 -6.03 -4.63 1.06
CA PRO A 60 -5.72 -3.31 0.52
C PRO A 60 -4.45 -3.31 -0.33
N PHE A 61 -4.30 -2.29 -1.16
CA PHE A 61 -3.03 -1.98 -1.82
C PHE A 61 -1.92 -1.84 -0.77
N GLY A 62 -0.74 -2.37 -1.06
CA GLY A 62 0.40 -2.33 -0.13
C GLY A 62 0.34 -3.39 0.97
N TYR A 63 -0.68 -4.24 1.02
CA TYR A 63 -0.75 -5.35 1.97
C TYR A 63 0.33 -6.39 1.70
N GLY A 64 0.88 -6.96 2.76
CA GLY A 64 1.83 -8.08 2.68
C GLY A 64 2.11 -8.68 4.04
N LEU A 65 2.54 -9.93 4.05
CA LEU A 65 2.89 -10.69 5.24
C LEU A 65 4.41 -10.77 5.41
N SER A 66 4.85 -10.93 6.65
CA SER A 66 6.23 -11.22 7.02
C SER A 66 6.27 -12.20 8.19
N TYR A 67 7.39 -12.88 8.38
CA TYR A 67 7.67 -13.70 9.58
C TYR A 67 8.29 -12.88 10.72
N THR A 68 8.45 -11.58 10.53
CA THR A 68 8.95 -10.65 11.53
C THR A 68 8.09 -9.40 11.56
N ASP A 69 8.23 -8.60 12.61
CA ASP A 69 7.47 -7.38 12.83
C ASP A 69 8.36 -6.15 12.67
N PHE A 70 7.77 -5.07 12.17
CA PHE A 70 8.44 -3.79 12.00
C PHE A 70 7.64 -2.69 12.69
N THR A 71 8.36 -1.77 13.34
CA THR A 71 7.77 -0.56 13.92
C THR A 71 8.32 0.68 13.22
N TYR A 72 7.49 1.69 13.14
CA TYR A 72 7.82 2.99 12.58
C TYR A 72 7.81 4.03 13.71
N SER A 73 8.86 4.86 13.77
CA SER A 73 9.00 5.92 14.77
C SER A 73 9.64 7.17 14.17
N ASP A 74 9.70 8.23 14.96
CA ASP A 74 10.44 9.46 14.68
C ASP A 74 10.07 10.12 13.35
N LEU A 75 8.76 10.13 13.01
CA LEU A 75 8.28 10.79 11.81
C LEU A 75 8.58 12.30 11.87
N SER A 76 9.34 12.78 10.92
CA SER A 76 9.64 14.20 10.73
C SER A 76 9.30 14.62 9.30
N VAL A 77 8.56 15.71 9.19
CA VAL A 77 8.14 16.31 7.92
C VAL A 77 8.74 17.70 7.81
N SER A 78 9.39 18.00 6.69
CA SER A 78 9.99 19.30 6.40
C SER A 78 9.84 19.65 4.92
N GLU A 79 10.18 20.87 4.55
CA GLU A 79 10.23 21.30 3.14
C GLU A 79 11.20 20.47 2.29
N LYS A 80 12.20 19.84 2.91
CA LYS A 80 13.20 19.00 2.24
C LYS A 80 12.73 17.57 2.03
N GLY A 81 11.66 17.13 2.72
CA GLY A 81 11.13 15.78 2.62
C GLY A 81 10.64 15.22 3.94
N VAL A 82 10.39 13.92 3.91
CA VAL A 82 9.91 13.13 5.05
C VAL A 82 10.98 12.14 5.46
N SER A 83 11.24 12.04 6.75
CA SER A 83 12.12 11.03 7.34
C SER A 83 11.43 10.32 8.50
N PHE A 84 11.78 9.07 8.73
CA PHE A 84 11.26 8.25 9.82
C PHE A 84 12.19 7.06 10.05
N CYS A 85 12.14 6.49 11.24
CA CYS A 85 12.91 5.31 11.58
C CYS A 85 12.07 4.03 11.41
N ILE A 86 12.65 2.98 10.83
CA ILE A 86 12.06 1.64 10.78
C ILE A 86 12.93 0.71 11.60
N THR A 87 12.34 -0.03 12.53
CA THR A 87 13.02 -1.01 13.38
C THR A 87 12.40 -2.39 13.18
N ASN A 88 13.23 -3.42 13.00
CA ASN A 88 12.77 -4.81 13.05
C ASN A 88 12.66 -5.23 14.52
N THR A 89 11.44 -5.37 15.01
CA THR A 89 11.15 -5.74 16.40
C THR A 89 10.88 -7.23 16.60
N GLY A 90 10.84 -8.00 15.50
CA GLY A 90 10.62 -9.45 15.55
C GLY A 90 11.94 -10.23 15.63
N ASN A 91 11.82 -11.56 15.50
CA ASN A 91 12.91 -12.48 15.72
C ASN A 91 13.60 -12.98 14.44
N PHE A 92 13.12 -12.58 13.27
CA PHE A 92 13.67 -13.02 11.99
C PHE A 92 14.18 -11.83 11.17
N ALA A 93 15.23 -12.05 10.42
CA ALA A 93 15.67 -11.09 9.42
C ALA A 93 14.61 -10.98 8.31
N GLY A 94 14.35 -9.77 7.87
CA GLY A 94 13.33 -9.54 6.86
C GLY A 94 13.47 -8.19 6.17
N ALA A 95 12.71 -8.02 5.11
CA ALA A 95 12.62 -6.73 4.44
C ALA A 95 11.20 -6.15 4.55
N GLU A 96 11.15 -4.85 4.79
CA GLU A 96 9.92 -4.06 4.79
C GLU A 96 9.92 -3.10 3.61
N ILE A 97 8.72 -2.83 3.07
CA ILE A 97 8.51 -1.80 2.06
C ILE A 97 7.73 -0.67 2.71
N ALA A 98 8.45 0.38 3.09
CA ALA A 98 7.85 1.61 3.56
C ALA A 98 7.16 2.34 2.42
N GLN A 99 5.95 2.82 2.66
CA GLN A 99 5.11 3.50 1.68
C GLN A 99 4.72 4.87 2.23
N LEU A 100 5.00 5.92 1.47
CA LEU A 100 4.63 7.30 1.83
C LEU A 100 3.40 7.71 1.04
N TYR A 101 2.33 7.99 1.75
CA TYR A 101 1.09 8.54 1.21
C TYR A 101 0.91 9.99 1.65
N ILE A 102 0.37 10.81 0.77
CA ILE A 102 0.03 12.21 1.06
C ILE A 102 -1.46 12.43 0.85
N GLU A 103 -2.07 13.08 1.82
CA GLU A 103 -3.43 13.58 1.79
C GLU A 103 -3.41 15.12 1.74
N LYS A 104 -4.32 15.71 0.98
CA LYS A 104 -4.54 17.17 0.98
C LYS A 104 -5.72 17.50 1.86
N GLU A 105 -5.48 18.23 2.94
CA GLU A 105 -6.55 18.79 3.76
C GLU A 105 -7.38 19.82 2.96
N ALA A 106 -8.71 19.77 3.10
CA ALA A 106 -9.66 20.68 2.46
C ALA A 106 -9.38 20.94 0.97
N PRO A 107 -9.43 19.92 0.11
CA PRO A 107 -9.15 20.10 -1.32
C PRO A 107 -10.26 20.91 -1.99
N GLU A 108 -9.89 21.88 -2.83
CA GLU A 108 -10.83 22.69 -3.63
C GLU A 108 -11.54 21.85 -4.72
N VAL A 109 -10.91 20.79 -5.18
CA VAL A 109 -11.40 19.87 -6.20
C VAL A 109 -11.44 18.47 -5.63
N PHE A 110 -12.53 17.74 -5.92
CA PHE A 110 -12.65 16.35 -5.49
C PHE A 110 -11.48 15.50 -6.01
N ARG A 111 -10.80 14.82 -5.10
CA ARG A 111 -9.60 14.03 -5.37
C ARG A 111 -9.52 12.81 -4.46
N PRO A 112 -8.63 11.84 -4.76
CA PRO A 112 -8.40 10.69 -3.89
C PRO A 112 -8.04 11.08 -2.46
N ALA A 113 -8.52 10.31 -1.48
CA ALA A 113 -8.28 10.54 -0.07
C ALA A 113 -6.78 10.65 0.24
N HIS A 114 -5.98 9.76 -0.34
CA HIS A 114 -4.54 9.83 -0.27
C HIS A 114 -3.88 9.25 -1.53
N GLU A 115 -2.63 9.63 -1.76
CA GLU A 115 -1.87 9.23 -2.95
C GLU A 115 -0.47 8.76 -2.55
N LEU A 116 -0.07 7.60 -3.04
CA LEU A 116 1.31 7.11 -2.89
C LEU A 116 2.27 8.04 -3.62
N LYS A 117 3.23 8.62 -2.90
CA LYS A 117 4.25 9.54 -3.44
C LYS A 117 5.65 8.95 -3.40
N GLY A 118 5.88 7.94 -2.59
CA GLY A 118 7.17 7.28 -2.54
C GLY A 118 7.10 5.93 -1.83
N PHE A 119 8.08 5.09 -2.12
CA PHE A 119 8.27 3.85 -1.39
C PHE A 119 9.75 3.47 -1.39
N SER A 120 10.16 2.73 -0.36
CA SER A 120 11.52 2.22 -0.26
C SER A 120 11.51 0.84 0.42
N LYS A 121 12.33 -0.07 -0.09
CA LYS A 121 12.53 -1.39 0.51
C LYS A 121 13.80 -1.39 1.35
N VAL A 122 13.68 -1.77 2.61
CA VAL A 122 14.78 -1.91 3.54
C VAL A 122 14.87 -3.33 4.07
N PHE A 123 16.08 -3.87 4.21
CA PHE A 123 16.35 -5.16 4.85
C PHE A 123 16.97 -4.92 6.23
N LEU A 124 16.40 -5.56 7.26
CA LEU A 124 16.81 -5.40 8.65
C LEU A 124 16.91 -6.77 9.33
N LYS A 125 17.98 -6.98 10.10
CA LYS A 125 18.09 -8.10 11.04
C LYS A 125 17.28 -7.80 12.31
N PRO A 126 17.00 -8.80 13.17
CA PRO A 126 16.39 -8.57 14.47
C PRO A 126 17.12 -7.47 15.26
N GLY A 127 16.39 -6.46 15.72
CA GLY A 127 16.94 -5.33 16.47
C GLY A 127 17.60 -4.22 15.63
N ASP A 128 17.83 -4.45 14.33
CA ASP A 128 18.35 -3.40 13.44
C ASP A 128 17.29 -2.32 13.16
N TRP A 129 17.78 -1.12 12.91
CA TRP A 129 16.96 0.02 12.50
C TRP A 129 17.59 0.79 11.35
N LYS A 130 16.78 1.56 10.64
CA LYS A 130 17.22 2.45 9.56
C LYS A 130 16.35 3.71 9.51
N ASN A 131 17.01 4.85 9.31
CA ASN A 131 16.38 6.14 9.01
C ASN A 131 16.44 6.42 7.49
#